data_0a1169e370b3e31fd67ca8f52640fe27
#
_entry.id   0a1169e370b3e31fd67ca8f52640fe27
#
_cell.length_a   1.000
_cell.length_b   1.000
_cell.length_c   1.000
_cell.angle_alpha   90.00
_cell.angle_beta   90.00
_cell.angle_gamma   90.00
#
_symmetry.space_group_name_H-M   'P 1'
#
loop_
_entity.id
_entity.type
_entity.pdbx_description
1 polymer ?
#
loop_
_entity_poly.entity_id
_entity_poly.type
_entity_poly.pdbx_seq_one_letter_code
_entity_poly.pdbx_strand_id
1 'polypeptide(L)'
;MMIPFRFTAALFVSAAVYLGSTLAADWPGFRGPRGSGVSEEKKLPLPTGKDDVLWKIKLPGPGASGPIAVGDKLFVTCYTGYGAKISAGFGKGGFGKGGFGKGGFGGFGKPDPAELKAQEKLRFALLCVDASKGDVIWQKEVEPKLPEVVFGGMIREHGYATSTPVTDGERVYVFFGKSGVVAFDLGGKQLWRVSVGKGTNFFGMASSPVLYKDLVIVNANIESGALVALDKKSGEEVWRAKVAGASWGSPVLADVDAGQELVVSMPDKVIGFDPADGKELWHCKGIKTGGGFGGFGGGPGGGYGGTYSTPATQKGVAYVSGGGGPAGPPTALAVRAGGRGNVDDSHVLWRKQAGTSYSSPLIVGDHLYFVDGSVTCLRTDTGKQVYKERLYESRGEYVSPVAVGDKLVVLTRFDGLFVLAAGATFEQLAAHEFAGDKSIFNAGPAIANGRIYARSNEYLYCLGKK
;
A
#
# COMPACT_ATOMS: atom_id res chain seq x y z
N MET A 1 -64.00 34.74 -46.57
CA MET A 1 -62.76 34.13 -47.09
C MET A 1 -61.70 34.38 -46.08
N MET A 2 -61.48 33.40 -45.17
CA MET A 2 -60.51 33.49 -44.05
C MET A 2 -59.22 32.75 -44.42
N ILE A 3 -58.11 33.46 -44.34
CA ILE A 3 -56.76 32.94 -44.59
C ILE A 3 -56.18 32.46 -43.25
N PRO A 4 -55.69 31.22 -43.09
CA PRO A 4 -55.09 30.82 -41.88
C PRO A 4 -53.59 31.18 -41.83
N PHE A 5 -53.18 31.89 -40.79
CA PHE A 5 -51.78 32.13 -40.41
C PHE A 5 -51.17 30.86 -39.91
N ARG A 6 -50.07 30.35 -40.52
CA ARG A 6 -49.22 29.25 -40.04
C ARG A 6 -48.10 29.88 -39.22
N PHE A 7 -48.07 29.57 -37.93
CA PHE A 7 -46.91 29.80 -37.06
C PHE A 7 -45.91 28.66 -37.25
N THR A 8 -44.73 29.00 -37.75
CA THR A 8 -43.59 28.07 -37.77
C THR A 8 -42.78 28.30 -36.51
N ALA A 9 -42.83 27.35 -35.57
CA ALA A 9 -41.96 27.37 -34.39
C ALA A 9 -40.57 26.88 -34.77
N ALA A 10 -39.58 27.75 -34.71
CA ALA A 10 -38.16 27.37 -34.83
C ALA A 10 -37.66 26.83 -33.50
N LEU A 11 -37.37 25.52 -33.49
CA LEU A 11 -36.67 24.87 -32.35
C LEU A 11 -35.20 25.26 -32.41
N PHE A 12 -34.74 26.10 -31.48
CA PHE A 12 -33.31 26.29 -31.20
C PHE A 12 -32.83 25.13 -30.37
N VAL A 13 -32.12 24.15 -30.96
CA VAL A 13 -31.34 23.14 -30.24
C VAL A 13 -30.03 23.78 -29.84
N SER A 14 -29.93 24.22 -28.59
CA SER A 14 -28.67 24.64 -28.00
C SER A 14 -27.80 23.38 -27.78
N ALA A 15 -26.84 23.15 -28.66
CA ALA A 15 -25.78 22.16 -28.43
C ALA A 15 -24.89 22.68 -27.28
N ALA A 16 -25.12 22.20 -26.08
CA ALA A 16 -24.16 22.36 -24.98
C ALA A 16 -22.87 21.56 -25.36
N VAL A 17 -21.85 22.30 -25.78
CA VAL A 17 -20.51 21.75 -25.92
C VAL A 17 -20.02 21.43 -24.50
N TYR A 18 -20.18 20.18 -24.07
CA TYR A 18 -19.45 19.66 -22.93
C TYR A 18 -17.95 19.65 -23.32
N LEU A 19 -17.24 20.69 -22.91
CA LEU A 19 -15.80 20.65 -22.79
C LEU A 19 -15.53 19.58 -21.74
N GLY A 20 -15.29 18.38 -22.20
CA GLY A 20 -14.81 17.28 -21.37
C GLY A 20 -13.47 17.71 -20.79
N SER A 21 -13.48 18.32 -19.60
CA SER A 21 -12.31 18.30 -18.75
C SER A 21 -11.96 16.80 -18.58
N THR A 22 -10.83 16.39 -19.10
CA THR A 22 -10.25 15.11 -18.74
C THR A 22 -10.12 15.14 -17.23
N LEU A 23 -11.04 14.49 -16.52
CA LEU A 23 -10.90 14.31 -15.07
C LEU A 23 -9.54 13.66 -14.88
N ALA A 24 -8.69 14.35 -14.15
CA ALA A 24 -7.39 13.80 -13.79
C ALA A 24 -7.62 12.48 -13.03
N ALA A 25 -6.81 11.47 -13.32
CA ALA A 25 -6.98 10.18 -12.70
C ALA A 25 -6.63 10.27 -11.22
N ASP A 26 -7.53 9.81 -10.36
CA ASP A 26 -7.32 9.74 -8.93
C ASP A 26 -6.38 8.58 -8.55
N TRP A 27 -5.74 8.70 -7.38
CA TRP A 27 -4.98 7.64 -6.73
C TRP A 27 -5.60 7.35 -5.35
N PRO A 28 -6.75 6.64 -5.31
CA PRO A 28 -7.66 6.67 -4.16
C PRO A 28 -7.22 5.83 -2.95
N GLY A 29 -6.16 5.03 -3.04
CA GLY A 29 -5.74 4.14 -1.97
C GLY A 29 -4.36 3.54 -2.18
N PHE A 30 -4.01 2.57 -1.35
CA PHE A 30 -2.77 1.82 -1.49
C PHE A 30 -2.67 1.18 -2.88
N ARG A 31 -1.61 1.53 -3.61
CA ARG A 31 -1.39 1.10 -5.00
C ARG A 31 -2.48 1.59 -5.98
N GLY A 32 -3.10 2.74 -5.69
CA GLY A 32 -3.97 3.46 -6.60
C GLY A 32 -5.29 2.75 -6.96
N PRO A 33 -5.78 2.94 -8.19
CA PRO A 33 -7.05 2.39 -8.60
C PRO A 33 -7.08 0.86 -8.44
N ARG A 34 -8.09 0.37 -7.71
CA ARG A 34 -8.29 -1.06 -7.43
C ARG A 34 -7.11 -1.80 -6.79
N GLY A 35 -6.14 -1.06 -6.21
CA GLY A 35 -4.94 -1.67 -5.61
C GLY A 35 -3.97 -2.29 -6.62
N SER A 36 -4.14 -2.01 -7.91
CA SER A 36 -3.38 -2.64 -9.01
C SER A 36 -1.92 -2.21 -9.10
N GLY A 37 -1.59 -1.02 -8.57
CA GLY A 37 -0.32 -0.35 -8.80
C GLY A 37 -0.25 0.37 -10.16
N VAL A 38 -1.31 0.35 -10.95
CA VAL A 38 -1.35 0.92 -12.29
C VAL A 38 -2.24 2.17 -12.31
N SER A 39 -1.66 3.28 -12.74
CA SER A 39 -2.40 4.54 -12.92
C SER A 39 -3.28 4.48 -14.16
N GLU A 40 -4.42 5.15 -14.11
CA GLU A 40 -5.29 5.37 -15.27
C GLU A 40 -4.79 6.52 -16.18
N GLU A 41 -3.76 7.24 -15.74
CA GLU A 41 -3.07 8.24 -16.56
C GLU A 41 -2.43 7.59 -17.78
N LYS A 42 -2.51 8.27 -18.93
CA LYS A 42 -1.96 7.75 -20.19
C LYS A 42 -0.50 8.14 -20.40
N LYS A 43 -0.06 9.23 -19.78
CA LYS A 43 1.29 9.78 -19.94
C LYS A 43 1.84 10.24 -18.61
N LEU A 44 3.13 10.02 -18.43
CA LEU A 44 3.90 10.53 -17.30
C LEU A 44 5.12 11.25 -17.86
N PRO A 45 5.34 12.54 -17.54
CA PRO A 45 6.61 13.20 -17.81
C PRO A 45 7.71 12.49 -17.04
N LEU A 46 8.83 12.20 -17.72
CA LEU A 46 9.98 11.54 -17.09
C LEU A 46 10.72 12.55 -16.22
N PRO A 47 10.83 12.33 -14.90
CA PRO A 47 11.65 13.18 -14.04
C PRO A 47 13.13 12.81 -14.26
N THR A 48 13.92 13.74 -14.80
CA THR A 48 15.32 13.55 -15.15
C THR A 48 16.26 14.53 -14.47
N GLY A 49 15.73 15.54 -13.76
CA GLY A 49 16.54 16.59 -13.17
C GLY A 49 15.91 17.25 -11.93
N LYS A 50 16.68 18.16 -11.33
CA LYS A 50 16.23 18.90 -10.12
C LYS A 50 15.02 19.79 -10.40
N ASP A 51 14.90 20.30 -11.62
CA ASP A 51 13.81 21.19 -12.04
C ASP A 51 12.45 20.49 -12.16
N ASP A 52 12.45 19.17 -12.12
CA ASP A 52 11.22 18.36 -12.12
C ASP A 52 10.53 18.27 -10.75
N VAL A 53 11.16 18.77 -9.69
CA VAL A 53 10.50 18.97 -8.38
C VAL A 53 9.66 20.25 -8.46
N LEU A 54 8.36 20.09 -8.61
CA LEU A 54 7.43 21.21 -8.68
C LEU A 54 7.27 21.87 -7.32
N TRP A 55 7.16 21.05 -6.26
CA TRP A 55 7.16 21.50 -4.89
C TRP A 55 7.64 20.38 -3.93
N LYS A 56 8.09 20.82 -2.76
CA LYS A 56 8.54 19.98 -1.65
C LYS A 56 8.07 20.60 -0.35
N ILE A 57 7.39 19.85 0.51
CA ILE A 57 6.99 20.32 1.84
C ILE A 57 7.56 19.42 2.92
N LYS A 58 7.84 20.00 4.09
CA LYS A 58 8.25 19.25 5.25
C LYS A 58 7.02 18.67 5.95
N LEU A 59 7.04 17.37 6.25
CA LEU A 59 5.98 16.69 7.01
C LEU A 59 6.16 16.94 8.52
N PRO A 60 5.09 16.94 9.33
CA PRO A 60 5.18 17.15 10.78
C PRO A 60 5.87 16.00 11.51
N GLY A 61 5.97 14.85 10.86
CA GLY A 61 6.62 13.67 11.39
C GLY A 61 6.66 12.52 10.37
N PRO A 62 7.32 11.41 10.72
CA PRO A 62 7.51 10.28 9.85
C PRO A 62 6.22 9.46 9.65
N GLY A 63 6.31 8.49 8.75
CA GLY A 63 5.32 7.48 8.43
C GLY A 63 5.69 6.76 7.15
N ALA A 64 5.14 5.57 6.94
CA ALA A 64 5.37 4.74 5.77
C ALA A 64 4.12 4.60 4.87
N SER A 65 3.05 5.37 5.15
CA SER A 65 1.86 5.40 4.29
C SER A 65 2.16 6.08 2.96
N GLY A 66 1.71 5.53 1.84
CA GLY A 66 1.73 6.22 0.56
C GLY A 66 0.79 7.43 0.57
N PRO A 67 1.09 8.51 -0.18
CA PRO A 67 0.11 9.54 -0.45
C PRO A 67 -1.03 8.96 -1.29
N ILE A 68 -2.25 9.47 -1.06
CA ILE A 68 -3.38 9.22 -1.95
C ILE A 68 -3.84 10.56 -2.53
N ALA A 69 -4.45 10.52 -3.71
CA ALA A 69 -4.93 11.70 -4.42
C ALA A 69 -6.40 11.55 -4.81
N VAL A 70 -7.18 12.60 -4.58
CA VAL A 70 -8.56 12.74 -5.06
C VAL A 70 -8.79 14.18 -5.48
N GLY A 71 -9.08 14.39 -6.77
CA GLY A 71 -9.17 15.72 -7.35
C GLY A 71 -7.89 16.53 -7.10
N ASP A 72 -8.04 17.68 -6.46
CA ASP A 72 -6.95 18.61 -6.10
C ASP A 72 -6.32 18.38 -4.72
N LYS A 73 -6.68 17.31 -4.06
CA LYS A 73 -6.24 17.00 -2.68
C LYS A 73 -5.38 15.78 -2.60
N LEU A 74 -4.33 15.87 -1.78
CA LEU A 74 -3.54 14.72 -1.33
C LEU A 74 -3.80 14.46 0.14
N PHE A 75 -3.81 13.18 0.51
CA PHE A 75 -3.90 12.79 1.92
C PHE A 75 -2.72 11.88 2.27
N VAL A 76 -2.14 12.12 3.44
CA VAL A 76 -1.01 11.34 3.95
C VAL A 76 -1.07 11.25 5.47
N THR A 77 -0.74 10.10 6.04
CA THR A 77 -0.67 9.94 7.48
C THR A 77 0.75 10.12 7.99
N CYS A 78 0.89 10.69 9.17
CA CYS A 78 2.13 10.86 9.92
C CYS A 78 1.90 10.50 11.38
N TYR A 79 2.98 10.45 12.14
CA TYR A 79 2.92 10.49 13.61
C TYR A 79 3.95 11.46 14.18
N THR A 80 3.69 11.98 15.36
CA THR A 80 4.55 12.96 16.04
C THR A 80 4.81 12.56 17.49
N GLY A 81 5.72 13.23 18.13
CA GLY A 81 6.07 12.99 19.54
C GLY A 81 6.96 11.75 19.71
N TYR A 82 6.47 10.72 20.38
CA TYR A 82 7.24 9.52 20.67
C TYR A 82 7.64 8.77 19.39
N GLY A 83 8.92 8.40 19.31
CA GLY A 83 9.45 7.64 18.18
C GLY A 83 9.59 8.40 16.85
N ALA A 84 9.22 9.71 16.81
CA ALA A 84 9.23 10.49 15.56
C ALA A 84 10.64 10.86 15.07
N LYS A 85 11.66 10.73 15.89
CA LYS A 85 13.06 10.92 15.46
C LYS A 85 13.60 9.59 14.92
N ILE A 86 13.52 9.42 13.61
CA ILE A 86 14.12 8.30 12.91
C ILE A 86 15.48 8.74 12.38
N SER A 87 16.57 8.22 12.97
CA SER A 87 17.89 8.34 12.37
C SER A 87 18.07 7.21 11.38
N ALA A 88 18.53 7.49 10.16
CA ALA A 88 18.94 6.47 9.19
C ALA A 88 20.16 5.72 9.76
N GLY A 89 19.92 4.81 10.70
CA GLY A 89 20.96 4.11 11.46
C GLY A 89 21.63 2.96 10.68
N PHE A 90 21.10 2.60 9.52
CA PHE A 90 21.65 1.56 8.65
C PHE A 90 21.78 2.09 7.22
N GLY A 91 22.71 3.06 7.04
CA GLY A 91 23.09 3.52 5.70
C GLY A 91 23.60 2.38 4.82
N LYS A 92 23.67 2.62 3.52
CA LYS A 92 24.16 1.87 2.32
C LYS A 92 24.98 0.57 2.50
N GLY A 93 25.24 0.10 3.69
CA GLY A 93 25.96 -1.13 3.99
C GLY A 93 25.03 -2.11 4.68
N GLY A 94 24.33 -2.96 3.93
CA GLY A 94 23.49 -4.04 4.41
C GLY A 94 23.91 -4.63 5.77
N PHE A 95 23.35 -5.63 6.35
CA PHE A 95 23.71 -6.24 7.63
C PHE A 95 25.25 -6.24 7.86
N GLY A 96 25.78 -5.08 8.29
CA GLY A 96 27.20 -4.92 8.58
C GLY A 96 27.62 -5.92 9.67
N LYS A 97 28.84 -6.44 9.58
CA LYS A 97 29.51 -7.33 10.56
C LYS A 97 29.63 -6.74 11.99
N GLY A 98 28.96 -5.62 12.29
CA GLY A 98 28.78 -5.10 13.63
C GLY A 98 27.69 -5.91 14.32
N GLY A 99 28.09 -6.97 15.03
CA GLY A 99 27.21 -7.86 15.77
C GLY A 99 26.20 -7.06 16.58
N PHE A 100 25.01 -7.61 16.74
CA PHE A 100 23.97 -7.17 17.65
C PHE A 100 24.61 -6.66 18.95
N GLY A 101 24.74 -5.32 19.05
CA GLY A 101 25.26 -4.69 20.23
C GLY A 101 24.51 -5.21 21.45
N LYS A 102 25.05 -5.12 22.67
CA LYS A 102 24.47 -5.61 23.93
C LYS A 102 23.04 -5.15 24.26
N GLY A 103 22.34 -4.43 23.33
CA GLY A 103 20.92 -4.16 23.30
C GLY A 103 20.20 -4.99 22.24
N GLY A 104 20.53 -6.29 22.13
CA GLY A 104 19.87 -7.25 21.23
C GLY A 104 18.36 -7.12 21.29
N PHE A 105 17.67 -7.42 20.17
CA PHE A 105 16.21 -7.40 19.97
C PHE A 105 15.48 -7.06 21.26
N GLY A 106 15.13 -5.76 21.45
CA GLY A 106 14.66 -5.20 22.73
C GLY A 106 13.74 -6.20 23.42
N GLY A 107 14.18 -6.67 24.57
CA GLY A 107 13.67 -7.88 25.21
C GLY A 107 12.14 -7.89 25.25
N PHE A 108 11.57 -9.06 25.06
CA PHE A 108 10.16 -9.39 25.35
C PHE A 108 9.81 -9.22 26.86
N GLY A 109 10.50 -8.29 27.55
CA GLY A 109 10.19 -7.83 28.88
C GLY A 109 8.99 -6.89 28.87
N LYS A 110 8.37 -6.71 30.03
CA LYS A 110 7.37 -5.63 30.20
C LYS A 110 8.02 -4.33 29.76
N PRO A 111 7.29 -3.48 28.96
CA PRO A 111 7.82 -2.19 28.55
C PRO A 111 8.31 -1.41 29.78
N ASP A 112 9.44 -0.73 29.63
CA ASP A 112 9.97 0.15 30.67
C ASP A 112 8.89 1.22 31.02
N PRO A 113 8.58 1.46 32.30
CA PRO A 113 7.66 2.53 32.69
C PRO A 113 8.01 3.89 32.09
N ALA A 114 9.30 4.19 31.89
CA ALA A 114 9.75 5.42 31.23
C ALA A 114 9.34 5.46 29.75
N GLU A 115 9.44 4.33 29.03
CA GLU A 115 8.98 4.21 27.64
C GLU A 115 7.46 4.37 27.52
N LEU A 116 6.68 3.74 28.44
CA LEU A 116 5.23 3.90 28.48
C LEU A 116 4.83 5.36 28.71
N LYS A 117 5.49 6.06 29.63
CA LYS A 117 5.29 7.49 29.88
C LYS A 117 5.67 8.34 28.66
N ALA A 118 6.75 7.99 27.98
CA ALA A 118 7.16 8.69 26.75
C ALA A 118 6.14 8.56 25.63
N GLN A 119 5.42 7.43 25.55
CA GLN A 119 4.36 7.20 24.55
C GLN A 119 3.14 8.15 24.72
N GLU A 120 2.93 8.76 25.88
CA GLU A 120 1.86 9.74 26.08
C GLU A 120 1.98 10.95 25.13
N LYS A 121 3.18 11.17 24.55
CA LYS A 121 3.44 12.20 23.54
C LYS A 121 3.14 11.77 22.12
N LEU A 122 2.87 10.48 21.87
CA LEU A 122 2.53 9.99 20.54
C LEU A 122 1.21 10.61 20.07
N ARG A 123 1.19 11.10 18.84
CA ARG A 123 -0.03 11.53 18.14
C ARG A 123 0.03 11.00 16.71
N PHE A 124 -1.07 10.46 16.22
CA PHE A 124 -1.26 10.21 14.80
C PHE A 124 -1.80 11.46 14.13
N ALA A 125 -1.51 11.63 12.86
CA ALA A 125 -2.02 12.76 12.09
C ALA A 125 -2.44 12.32 10.69
N LEU A 126 -3.52 12.90 10.19
CA LEU A 126 -3.91 12.89 8.78
C LEU A 126 -3.76 14.32 8.27
N LEU A 127 -3.01 14.47 7.17
CA LEU A 127 -2.83 15.74 6.48
C LEU A 127 -3.62 15.72 5.18
N CYS A 128 -4.22 16.86 4.85
CA CYS A 128 -4.72 17.20 3.52
C CYS A 128 -3.85 18.30 2.94
N VAL A 129 -3.34 18.07 1.73
CA VAL A 129 -2.41 18.96 1.05
C VAL A 129 -2.96 19.30 -0.32
N ASP A 130 -2.83 20.55 -0.76
CA ASP A 130 -3.14 20.98 -2.14
C ASP A 130 -2.17 20.30 -3.11
N ALA A 131 -2.71 19.50 -4.02
CA ALA A 131 -1.91 18.70 -4.95
C ALA A 131 -1.11 19.55 -5.94
N SER A 132 -1.56 20.78 -6.22
CA SER A 132 -0.92 21.68 -7.18
C SER A 132 0.20 22.51 -6.57
N LYS A 133 0.04 22.95 -5.32
CA LYS A 133 0.91 23.92 -4.64
C LYS A 133 1.76 23.31 -3.53
N GLY A 134 1.30 22.21 -2.92
CA GLY A 134 1.92 21.63 -1.73
C GLY A 134 1.50 22.28 -0.42
N ASP A 135 0.57 23.23 -0.43
CA ASP A 135 0.10 23.90 0.79
C ASP A 135 -0.72 22.92 1.65
N VAL A 136 -0.45 22.90 2.95
CA VAL A 136 -1.27 22.11 3.89
C VAL A 136 -2.61 22.81 4.09
N ILE A 137 -3.69 22.19 3.56
CA ILE A 137 -5.06 22.71 3.70
C ILE A 137 -5.54 22.52 5.14
N TRP A 138 -5.33 21.33 5.70
CA TRP A 138 -5.61 21.03 7.10
C TRP A 138 -4.79 19.82 7.59
N GLN A 139 -4.64 19.75 8.92
CA GLN A 139 -4.08 18.63 9.65
C GLN A 139 -5.04 18.23 10.77
N LYS A 140 -5.30 16.93 10.93
CA LYS A 140 -6.12 16.39 12.02
C LYS A 140 -5.34 15.37 12.80
N GLU A 141 -5.33 15.54 14.12
CA GLU A 141 -4.70 14.59 15.03
C GLU A 141 -5.68 13.52 15.47
N VAL A 142 -5.17 12.31 15.66
CA VAL A 142 -5.89 11.16 16.23
C VAL A 142 -5.10 10.64 17.42
N GLU A 143 -5.72 10.64 18.60
CA GLU A 143 -5.10 10.08 19.80
C GLU A 143 -4.91 8.56 19.65
N PRO A 144 -3.69 8.04 19.95
CA PRO A 144 -3.46 6.59 19.97
C PRO A 144 -4.14 5.93 21.17
N LYS A 145 -4.51 4.67 21.02
CA LYS A 145 -4.83 3.79 22.16
C LYS A 145 -3.53 3.22 22.71
N LEU A 146 -3.06 3.79 23.78
CA LEU A 146 -1.83 3.36 24.45
C LEU A 146 -2.04 2.09 25.32
N PRO A 147 -0.95 1.34 25.64
CA PRO A 147 0.41 1.51 25.10
C PRO A 147 0.52 0.93 23.68
N GLU A 148 1.28 1.58 22.81
CA GLU A 148 1.69 1.04 21.53
C GLU A 148 2.95 0.18 21.66
N VAL A 149 3.31 -0.55 20.58
CA VAL A 149 4.54 -1.31 20.52
C VAL A 149 5.74 -0.38 20.65
N VAL A 150 6.74 -0.77 21.44
CA VAL A 150 8.04 -0.11 21.46
C VAL A 150 8.88 -0.69 20.33
N PHE A 151 9.05 0.07 19.26
CA PHE A 151 9.87 -0.37 18.15
C PHE A 151 11.36 -0.23 18.43
N GLY A 152 12.12 -1.32 18.20
CA GLY A 152 13.55 -1.37 18.32
C GLY A 152 14.26 -1.65 16.98
N GLY A 153 15.54 -1.31 16.88
CA GLY A 153 16.35 -1.64 15.71
C GLY A 153 15.79 -1.11 14.39
N MET A 154 15.86 -1.92 13.34
CA MET A 154 15.38 -1.58 12.00
C MET A 154 13.86 -1.34 11.92
N ILE A 155 13.09 -1.88 12.88
CA ILE A 155 11.61 -1.76 12.85
C ILE A 155 11.17 -0.33 13.19
N ARG A 156 12.01 0.46 13.85
CA ARG A 156 11.77 1.91 14.04
C ARG A 156 11.53 2.66 12.73
N GLU A 157 12.10 2.17 11.64
CA GLU A 157 11.99 2.82 10.33
C GLU A 157 10.57 2.77 9.75
N HIS A 158 9.74 1.80 10.18
CA HIS A 158 8.33 1.71 9.79
C HIS A 158 7.46 2.68 10.59
N GLY A 159 7.72 2.81 11.88
CA GLY A 159 6.98 3.67 12.77
C GLY A 159 5.51 3.26 12.95
N TYR A 160 4.67 4.25 13.30
CA TYR A 160 3.30 4.02 13.73
C TYR A 160 2.22 4.40 12.70
N ALA A 161 2.59 5.04 11.58
CA ALA A 161 1.67 5.48 10.53
C ALA A 161 2.04 4.83 9.19
N THR A 162 1.82 3.51 9.09
CA THR A 162 2.22 2.69 7.94
C THR A 162 1.08 2.42 6.97
N SER A 163 -0.15 2.31 7.45
CA SER A 163 -1.32 2.08 6.60
C SER A 163 -1.60 3.28 5.70
N THR A 164 -1.67 3.03 4.40
CA THR A 164 -2.09 4.05 3.43
C THR A 164 -3.59 4.27 3.55
N PRO A 165 -4.08 5.51 3.63
CA PRO A 165 -5.49 5.82 3.61
C PRO A 165 -6.19 5.33 2.34
N VAL A 166 -7.52 5.22 2.38
CA VAL A 166 -8.34 5.01 1.19
C VAL A 166 -9.47 6.02 1.15
N THR A 167 -9.88 6.44 -0.05
CA THR A 167 -10.99 7.39 -0.24
C THR A 167 -11.99 6.87 -1.26
N ASP A 168 -13.26 7.20 -1.06
CA ASP A 168 -14.35 6.98 -2.02
C ASP A 168 -14.71 8.28 -2.79
N GLY A 169 -13.91 9.34 -2.64
CA GLY A 169 -14.17 10.66 -3.22
C GLY A 169 -15.00 11.58 -2.33
N GLU A 170 -15.65 11.07 -1.30
CA GLU A 170 -16.43 11.85 -0.32
C GLU A 170 -15.80 11.81 1.08
N ARG A 171 -15.18 10.68 1.42
CA ARG A 171 -14.60 10.40 2.73
C ARG A 171 -13.20 9.83 2.59
N VAL A 172 -12.40 10.01 3.63
CA VAL A 172 -11.08 9.38 3.78
C VAL A 172 -11.13 8.46 4.99
N TYR A 173 -10.75 7.20 4.77
CA TYR A 173 -10.70 6.17 5.80
C TYR A 173 -9.26 5.84 6.12
N VAL A 174 -8.90 5.89 7.39
CA VAL A 174 -7.54 5.65 7.89
C VAL A 174 -7.56 4.52 8.90
N PHE A 175 -6.63 3.59 8.77
CA PHE A 175 -6.46 2.51 9.73
C PHE A 175 -5.19 2.73 10.56
N PHE A 176 -5.34 2.87 11.86
CA PHE A 176 -4.25 3.04 12.83
C PHE A 176 -4.14 1.83 13.77
N GLY A 177 -4.16 0.61 13.21
CA GLY A 177 -4.03 -0.62 13.96
C GLY A 177 -5.00 -0.72 15.13
N LYS A 178 -4.51 -1.04 16.33
CA LYS A 178 -5.35 -1.11 17.52
C LYS A 178 -6.03 0.20 17.90
N SER A 179 -5.54 1.32 17.39
CA SER A 179 -6.18 2.63 17.57
C SER A 179 -7.43 2.80 16.71
N GLY A 180 -7.69 1.85 15.81
CA GLY A 180 -8.94 1.68 15.08
C GLY A 180 -8.93 2.24 13.68
N VAL A 181 -10.09 2.14 13.05
CA VAL A 181 -10.40 2.77 11.76
C VAL A 181 -11.11 4.10 12.04
N VAL A 182 -10.71 5.15 11.33
CA VAL A 182 -11.25 6.50 11.46
C VAL A 182 -11.71 6.98 10.09
N ALA A 183 -12.90 7.53 10.01
CA ALA A 183 -13.39 8.20 8.81
C ALA A 183 -13.44 9.72 9.01
N PHE A 184 -13.01 10.42 7.97
CA PHE A 184 -13.11 11.88 7.87
C PHE A 184 -13.85 12.26 6.59
N ASP A 185 -14.55 13.39 6.59
CA ASP A 185 -14.92 14.02 5.33
C ASP A 185 -13.70 14.70 4.68
N LEU A 186 -13.83 15.14 3.43
CA LEU A 186 -12.72 15.82 2.74
C LEU A 186 -12.36 17.19 3.35
N GLY A 187 -13.22 17.75 4.20
CA GLY A 187 -12.97 18.96 4.99
C GLY A 187 -12.22 18.72 6.30
N GLY A 188 -11.97 17.43 6.65
CA GLY A 188 -11.23 17.04 7.84
C GLY A 188 -12.09 16.91 9.10
N LYS A 189 -13.42 16.91 8.99
CA LYS A 189 -14.31 16.57 10.12
C LYS A 189 -14.29 15.06 10.32
N GLN A 190 -13.94 14.62 11.53
CA GLN A 190 -14.06 13.21 11.89
C GLN A 190 -15.55 12.81 11.96
N LEU A 191 -15.91 11.79 11.20
CA LEU A 191 -17.29 11.28 11.11
C LEU A 191 -17.53 10.18 12.13
N TRP A 192 -16.61 9.20 12.17
CA TRP A 192 -16.68 8.11 13.14
C TRP A 192 -15.27 7.54 13.41
N ARG A 193 -15.15 6.77 14.48
CA ARG A 193 -13.97 5.99 14.83
C ARG A 193 -14.38 4.69 15.50
N VAL A 194 -13.88 3.56 15.00
CA VAL A 194 -14.24 2.21 15.46
C VAL A 194 -12.99 1.37 15.73
N SER A 195 -13.03 0.64 16.84
CA SER A 195 -11.97 -0.32 17.18
C SER A 195 -12.24 -1.65 16.46
N VAL A 196 -11.21 -2.19 15.81
CA VAL A 196 -11.26 -3.51 15.16
C VAL A 196 -10.52 -4.60 15.96
N GLY A 197 -9.94 -4.22 17.10
CA GLY A 197 -9.21 -5.10 18.00
C GLY A 197 -8.27 -4.32 18.90
N LYS A 198 -7.50 -5.03 19.73
CA LYS A 198 -6.56 -4.44 20.69
C LYS A 198 -5.17 -5.09 20.66
N GLY A 199 -4.97 -6.10 19.81
CA GLY A 199 -3.70 -6.79 19.66
C GLY A 199 -2.64 -5.89 19.03
N THR A 200 -1.40 -6.24 19.28
CA THR A 200 -0.22 -5.63 18.67
C THR A 200 0.77 -6.71 18.30
N ASN A 201 1.67 -6.41 17.38
CA ASN A 201 2.77 -7.28 17.00
C ASN A 201 4.07 -6.48 17.00
N PHE A 202 5.19 -7.16 17.26
CA PHE A 202 6.52 -6.54 17.26
C PHE A 202 6.84 -5.77 15.97
N PHE A 203 6.34 -6.23 14.81
CA PHE A 203 6.51 -5.56 13.52
C PHE A 203 5.48 -4.45 13.26
N GLY A 204 4.62 -4.15 14.23
CA GLY A 204 3.55 -3.18 14.05
C GLY A 204 2.45 -3.66 13.12
N MET A 205 1.74 -2.70 12.54
CA MET A 205 0.71 -2.89 11.54
C MET A 205 1.18 -2.30 10.20
N ALA A 206 0.71 -2.84 9.07
CA ALA A 206 1.07 -2.31 7.75
C ALA A 206 -0.05 -2.45 6.71
N SER A 207 -1.07 -3.27 6.96
CA SER A 207 -2.18 -3.47 6.03
C SER A 207 -2.95 -2.17 5.81
N SER A 208 -3.28 -1.89 4.57
CA SER A 208 -4.12 -0.74 4.16
C SER A 208 -5.55 -1.19 3.90
N PRO A 209 -6.55 -0.34 4.19
CA PRO A 209 -7.96 -0.66 3.95
C PRO A 209 -8.27 -0.72 2.45
N VAL A 210 -9.28 -1.51 2.09
CA VAL A 210 -9.85 -1.60 0.75
C VAL A 210 -11.34 -1.28 0.79
N LEU A 211 -11.86 -0.66 -0.27
CA LEU A 211 -13.28 -0.35 -0.40
C LEU A 211 -13.97 -1.39 -1.28
N TYR A 212 -15.14 -1.85 -0.84
CA TYR A 212 -16.03 -2.67 -1.63
C TYR A 212 -17.47 -2.20 -1.42
N LYS A 213 -18.11 -1.65 -2.46
CA LYS A 213 -19.47 -1.06 -2.38
C LYS A 213 -19.58 -0.09 -1.19
N ASP A 214 -20.43 -0.39 -0.22
CA ASP A 214 -20.65 0.41 1.00
C ASP A 214 -19.76 -0.02 2.19
N LEU A 215 -18.75 -0.83 1.95
CA LEU A 215 -17.86 -1.37 2.98
C LEU A 215 -16.44 -0.80 2.91
N VAL A 216 -15.87 -0.59 4.10
CA VAL A 216 -14.42 -0.47 4.33
C VAL A 216 -13.93 -1.77 4.94
N ILE A 217 -13.07 -2.50 4.24
CA ILE A 217 -12.54 -3.77 4.70
C ILE A 217 -11.10 -3.60 5.13
N VAL A 218 -10.76 -4.05 6.32
CA VAL A 218 -9.40 -4.02 6.88
C VAL A 218 -8.92 -5.42 7.24
N ASN A 219 -7.66 -5.69 6.97
CA ASN A 219 -7.00 -6.85 7.54
C ASN A 219 -6.54 -6.50 8.95
N ALA A 220 -7.42 -6.71 9.93
CA ALA A 220 -7.17 -6.54 11.36
C ALA A 220 -6.61 -7.83 11.99
N ASN A 221 -5.82 -8.58 11.23
CA ASN A 221 -5.26 -9.85 11.67
C ASN A 221 -4.37 -9.68 12.91
N ILE A 222 -3.57 -8.63 12.96
CA ILE A 222 -2.70 -8.31 14.10
C ILE A 222 -3.54 -7.90 15.32
N GLU A 223 -4.58 -7.11 15.12
CA GLU A 223 -5.40 -6.51 16.17
C GLU A 223 -6.40 -7.50 16.76
N SER A 224 -6.93 -8.42 15.94
CA SER A 224 -8.03 -9.32 16.36
C SER A 224 -8.03 -10.71 15.72
N GLY A 225 -7.03 -11.07 14.92
CA GLY A 225 -7.02 -12.35 14.19
C GLY A 225 -8.12 -12.44 13.13
N ALA A 226 -8.51 -11.31 12.51
CA ALA A 226 -9.64 -11.29 11.59
C ALA A 226 -9.48 -10.26 10.46
N LEU A 227 -10.21 -10.51 9.36
CA LEU A 227 -10.64 -9.46 8.45
C LEU A 227 -11.92 -8.84 9.02
N VAL A 228 -12.05 -7.53 8.90
CA VAL A 228 -13.21 -6.80 9.42
C VAL A 228 -13.75 -5.87 8.35
N ALA A 229 -15.05 -5.94 8.08
CA ALA A 229 -15.75 -4.98 7.23
C ALA A 229 -16.63 -4.06 8.05
N LEU A 230 -16.53 -2.78 7.78
CA LEU A 230 -17.28 -1.71 8.41
C LEU A 230 -18.15 -1.02 7.36
N ASP A 231 -19.36 -0.63 7.73
CA ASP A 231 -20.17 0.26 6.90
C ASP A 231 -19.49 1.63 6.74
N LYS A 232 -19.36 2.11 5.51
CA LYS A 232 -18.67 3.37 5.20
C LYS A 232 -19.28 4.60 5.87
N LYS A 233 -20.60 4.62 6.09
CA LYS A 233 -21.31 5.78 6.61
C LYS A 233 -21.32 5.83 8.14
N SER A 234 -21.61 4.69 8.76
CA SER A 234 -21.78 4.59 10.21
C SER A 234 -20.53 4.12 10.96
N GLY A 235 -19.65 3.36 10.29
CA GLY A 235 -18.53 2.65 10.93
C GLY A 235 -18.98 1.38 11.67
N GLU A 236 -20.24 0.97 11.60
CA GLU A 236 -20.73 -0.26 12.22
C GLU A 236 -20.07 -1.49 11.57
N GLU A 237 -19.74 -2.48 12.38
CA GLU A 237 -19.19 -3.74 11.89
C GLU A 237 -20.29 -4.54 11.19
N VAL A 238 -20.09 -4.83 9.90
CA VAL A 238 -21.01 -5.60 9.08
C VAL A 238 -20.68 -7.09 9.16
N TRP A 239 -19.39 -7.42 9.04
CA TRP A 239 -18.93 -8.79 9.18
C TRP A 239 -17.49 -8.87 9.69
N ARG A 240 -17.15 -10.03 10.24
CA ARG A 240 -15.83 -10.39 10.72
C ARG A 240 -15.50 -11.83 10.32
N ALA A 241 -14.41 -12.02 9.58
CA ALA A 241 -13.91 -13.33 9.17
C ALA A 241 -12.60 -13.65 9.90
N LYS A 242 -12.58 -14.73 10.69
CA LYS A 242 -11.38 -15.18 11.39
C LYS A 242 -10.32 -15.67 10.40
N VAL A 243 -9.08 -15.28 10.62
CA VAL A 243 -7.90 -15.73 9.86
C VAL A 243 -6.78 -16.11 10.81
N ALA A 244 -5.95 -17.06 10.41
CA ALA A 244 -4.87 -17.57 11.25
C ALA A 244 -3.50 -17.11 10.74
N GLY A 245 -2.58 -16.85 11.65
CA GLY A 245 -1.21 -16.44 11.37
C GLY A 245 -1.09 -14.93 11.14
N ALA A 246 0.13 -14.40 11.16
CA ALA A 246 0.38 -12.96 10.98
C ALA A 246 0.49 -12.59 9.50
N SER A 247 -0.26 -11.57 9.08
CA SER A 247 -0.23 -11.03 7.72
C SER A 247 -0.25 -9.50 7.75
N TRP A 248 0.69 -8.90 7.05
CA TRP A 248 0.83 -7.45 6.86
C TRP A 248 0.40 -7.01 5.46
N GLY A 249 0.17 -7.97 4.55
CA GLY A 249 -0.36 -7.68 3.21
C GLY A 249 -1.78 -7.14 3.27
N SER A 250 -2.07 -6.17 2.41
CA SER A 250 -3.43 -5.64 2.26
C SER A 250 -4.31 -6.62 1.50
N PRO A 251 -5.61 -6.69 1.79
CA PRO A 251 -6.55 -7.39 0.94
C PRO A 251 -6.62 -6.74 -0.45
N VAL A 252 -6.95 -7.52 -1.47
CA VAL A 252 -7.19 -7.01 -2.83
C VAL A 252 -8.46 -7.62 -3.42
N LEU A 253 -9.12 -6.90 -4.31
CA LEU A 253 -10.27 -7.42 -5.04
C LEU A 253 -9.82 -8.03 -6.36
N ALA A 254 -10.31 -9.24 -6.66
CA ALA A 254 -10.14 -9.93 -7.93
C ALA A 254 -11.48 -9.96 -8.65
N ASP A 255 -11.52 -9.50 -9.91
CA ASP A 255 -12.71 -9.58 -10.74
C ASP A 255 -12.88 -11.03 -11.21
N VAL A 256 -14.07 -11.59 -11.02
CA VAL A 256 -14.49 -12.92 -11.47
C VAL A 256 -15.83 -12.81 -12.20
N ASP A 257 -16.24 -13.86 -12.94
CA ASP A 257 -17.48 -13.81 -13.70
C ASP A 257 -18.73 -13.50 -12.85
N ALA A 258 -18.73 -13.92 -11.60
CA ALA A 258 -19.81 -13.69 -10.64
C ALA A 258 -19.71 -12.33 -9.88
N GLY A 259 -18.74 -11.46 -10.22
CA GLY A 259 -18.51 -10.18 -9.53
C GLY A 259 -17.09 -10.03 -9.04
N GLN A 260 -16.88 -9.82 -7.74
CA GLN A 260 -15.55 -9.65 -7.13
C GLN A 260 -15.36 -10.59 -5.94
N GLU A 261 -14.14 -11.08 -5.76
CA GLU A 261 -13.72 -11.83 -4.59
C GLU A 261 -12.58 -11.10 -3.89
N LEU A 262 -12.57 -11.13 -2.56
CA LEU A 262 -11.51 -10.54 -1.75
C LEU A 262 -10.41 -11.57 -1.55
N VAL A 263 -9.21 -11.28 -2.06
CA VAL A 263 -8.05 -12.17 -1.98
C VAL A 263 -7.08 -11.68 -0.91
N VAL A 264 -6.68 -12.58 -0.02
CA VAL A 264 -5.74 -12.31 1.06
C VAL A 264 -4.64 -13.35 1.07
N SER A 265 -3.39 -12.89 1.20
CA SER A 265 -2.24 -13.75 1.43
C SER A 265 -2.03 -13.90 2.94
N MET A 266 -2.15 -15.12 3.42
CA MET A 266 -1.88 -15.51 4.81
C MET A 266 -0.68 -16.44 4.87
N PRO A 267 -0.03 -16.64 6.04
CA PRO A 267 1.01 -17.66 6.17
C PRO A 267 0.51 -19.02 5.67
N ASP A 268 1.26 -19.60 4.75
CA ASP A 268 1.01 -20.91 4.14
C ASP A 268 -0.33 -21.07 3.37
N LYS A 269 -1.11 -19.98 3.23
CA LYS A 269 -2.38 -19.98 2.50
C LYS A 269 -2.60 -18.72 1.67
N VAL A 270 -3.26 -18.85 0.53
CA VAL A 270 -3.97 -17.77 -0.14
C VAL A 270 -5.46 -18.09 -0.04
N ILE A 271 -6.26 -17.11 0.35
CA ILE A 271 -7.68 -17.31 0.63
C ILE A 271 -8.49 -16.28 -0.15
N GLY A 272 -9.56 -16.74 -0.80
CA GLY A 272 -10.58 -15.92 -1.42
C GLY A 272 -11.85 -15.90 -0.55
N PHE A 273 -12.36 -14.70 -0.30
CA PHE A 273 -13.58 -14.46 0.48
C PHE A 273 -14.63 -13.78 -0.38
N ASP A 274 -15.90 -13.98 -0.04
CA ASP A 274 -16.96 -13.08 -0.48
C ASP A 274 -16.80 -11.73 0.24
N PRO A 275 -16.55 -10.62 -0.48
CA PRO A 275 -16.38 -9.33 0.18
C PRO A 275 -17.67 -8.77 0.79
N ALA A 276 -18.83 -9.32 0.46
CA ALA A 276 -20.12 -8.85 0.97
C ALA A 276 -20.44 -9.36 2.39
N ASP A 277 -20.01 -10.60 2.71
CA ASP A 277 -20.35 -11.24 3.99
C ASP A 277 -19.15 -11.87 4.73
N GLY A 278 -17.95 -11.82 4.11
CA GLY A 278 -16.72 -12.37 4.70
C GLY A 278 -16.61 -13.89 4.68
N LYS A 279 -17.49 -14.60 3.94
CA LYS A 279 -17.45 -16.05 3.83
C LYS A 279 -16.24 -16.50 3.01
N GLU A 280 -15.45 -17.45 3.53
CA GLU A 280 -14.39 -18.10 2.77
C GLU A 280 -15.01 -18.87 1.61
N LEU A 281 -14.57 -18.56 0.39
CA LEU A 281 -15.02 -19.21 -0.85
C LEU A 281 -14.07 -20.33 -1.27
N TRP A 282 -12.78 -20.02 -1.26
CA TRP A 282 -11.73 -20.96 -1.65
C TRP A 282 -10.42 -20.67 -0.91
N HIS A 283 -9.54 -21.65 -0.90
CA HIS A 283 -8.15 -21.48 -0.48
C HIS A 283 -7.22 -22.39 -1.28
N CYS A 284 -5.95 -22.00 -1.33
CA CYS A 284 -4.87 -22.86 -1.78
C CYS A 284 -3.66 -22.73 -0.85
N LYS A 285 -2.68 -23.64 -0.98
CA LYS A 285 -1.38 -23.49 -0.33
C LYS A 285 -0.74 -22.17 -0.77
N GLY A 286 -0.35 -21.37 0.19
CA GLY A 286 0.28 -20.07 -0.01
C GLY A 286 1.81 -20.15 -0.12
N ILE A 287 2.45 -19.08 0.30
CA ILE A 287 3.90 -19.00 0.38
C ILE A 287 4.33 -19.54 1.75
N LYS A 288 5.26 -20.48 1.75
CA LYS A 288 5.88 -20.97 3.00
C LYS A 288 6.63 -19.80 3.67
N THR A 289 6.18 -19.46 4.84
CA THR A 289 6.87 -18.52 5.70
C THR A 289 7.77 -19.36 6.61
N GLY A 290 9.08 -19.10 6.61
CA GLY A 290 10.02 -19.87 7.44
C GLY A 290 9.55 -19.90 8.88
N GLY A 291 9.51 -21.09 9.46
CA GLY A 291 9.29 -21.28 10.89
C GLY A 291 10.26 -20.38 11.64
N GLY A 292 9.74 -19.50 12.49
CA GLY A 292 10.55 -18.51 13.19
C GLY A 292 11.73 -19.16 13.89
N PHE A 293 12.79 -18.40 14.11
CA PHE A 293 13.87 -18.79 15.02
C PHE A 293 13.24 -19.33 16.31
N GLY A 294 13.36 -20.65 16.52
CA GLY A 294 12.73 -21.34 17.63
C GLY A 294 13.01 -20.60 18.94
N GLY A 295 11.95 -20.24 19.65
CA GLY A 295 12.03 -19.81 21.04
C GLY A 295 11.72 -18.36 21.37
N PHE A 296 11.49 -17.46 20.42
CA PHE A 296 11.21 -16.05 20.72
C PHE A 296 9.83 -15.63 20.23
N GLY A 297 8.83 -15.68 21.09
CA GLY A 297 7.50 -15.14 20.82
C GLY A 297 6.34 -16.09 21.13
N GLY A 298 6.12 -16.36 22.42
CA GLY A 298 4.95 -17.11 22.92
C GLY A 298 3.72 -16.21 23.03
N GLY A 299 3.07 -15.92 21.90
CA GLY A 299 1.71 -15.36 21.86
C GLY A 299 0.92 -16.06 20.75
N PRO A 300 -0.42 -16.01 20.74
CA PRO A 300 -1.21 -16.54 19.64
C PRO A 300 -0.83 -15.81 18.34
N GLY A 301 -0.07 -16.45 17.45
CA GLY A 301 0.54 -15.89 16.25
C GLY A 301 2.05 -15.71 16.28
N GLY A 302 2.74 -16.21 17.33
CA GLY A 302 4.16 -16.03 17.57
C GLY A 302 5.07 -16.88 16.69
N GLY A 303 5.44 -16.37 15.55
CA GLY A 303 6.56 -16.81 14.72
C GLY A 303 6.97 -15.65 13.83
N TYR A 304 8.27 -15.51 13.53
CA TYR A 304 8.79 -14.53 12.56
C TYR A 304 8.34 -14.83 11.11
N GLY A 305 7.47 -15.81 10.91
CA GLY A 305 6.92 -16.20 9.64
C GLY A 305 5.59 -15.49 9.41
N GLY A 306 5.56 -14.52 8.52
CA GLY A 306 4.34 -13.81 8.08
C GLY A 306 4.39 -13.47 6.60
N THR A 307 3.27 -13.01 6.06
CA THR A 307 3.21 -12.49 4.70
C THR A 307 3.20 -10.97 4.73
N TYR A 308 4.02 -10.35 3.92
CA TYR A 308 4.20 -8.90 3.88
C TYR A 308 3.71 -8.30 2.57
N SER A 309 3.95 -8.99 1.47
CA SER A 309 3.58 -8.55 0.13
C SER A 309 2.06 -8.63 -0.08
N THR A 310 1.50 -7.57 -0.62
CA THR A 310 0.09 -7.54 -1.05
C THR A 310 -0.02 -8.23 -2.40
N PRO A 311 -1.01 -9.09 -2.63
CA PRO A 311 -1.26 -9.69 -3.95
C PRO A 311 -1.51 -8.63 -5.03
N ALA A 312 -1.20 -8.94 -6.29
CA ALA A 312 -1.68 -8.18 -7.44
C ALA A 312 -2.72 -9.03 -8.19
N THR A 313 -3.72 -8.38 -8.77
CA THR A 313 -4.79 -9.10 -9.49
C THR A 313 -4.93 -8.59 -10.91
N GLN A 314 -5.14 -9.49 -11.86
CA GLN A 314 -5.48 -9.18 -13.23
C GLN A 314 -6.27 -10.31 -13.86
N LYS A 315 -7.38 -9.99 -14.55
CA LYS A 315 -8.23 -10.97 -15.29
C LYS A 315 -8.60 -12.20 -14.44
N GLY A 316 -9.01 -11.99 -13.21
CA GLY A 316 -9.40 -13.06 -12.28
C GLY A 316 -8.24 -13.91 -11.75
N VAL A 317 -7.00 -13.53 -11.98
CA VAL A 317 -5.82 -14.22 -11.44
C VAL A 317 -5.16 -13.34 -10.38
N ALA A 318 -4.89 -13.92 -9.21
CA ALA A 318 -4.10 -13.31 -8.15
C ALA A 318 -2.65 -13.81 -8.21
N TYR A 319 -1.72 -12.88 -8.16
CA TYR A 319 -0.27 -13.12 -8.13
C TYR A 319 0.25 -12.75 -6.75
N VAL A 320 0.82 -13.72 -6.08
CA VAL A 320 1.28 -13.61 -4.69
C VAL A 320 2.77 -13.85 -4.65
N SER A 321 3.47 -13.07 -3.83
CA SER A 321 4.90 -13.24 -3.59
C SER A 321 5.19 -13.19 -2.10
N GLY A 322 6.28 -13.83 -1.68
CA GLY A 322 6.72 -13.80 -0.29
C GLY A 322 7.80 -14.84 -0.01
N GLY A 323 8.06 -15.06 1.28
CA GLY A 323 9.15 -15.92 1.73
C GLY A 323 10.50 -15.19 1.68
N GLY A 324 11.57 -15.94 1.66
CA GLY A 324 12.92 -15.40 1.70
C GLY A 324 13.57 -15.54 3.09
N GLY A 325 14.84 -15.14 3.21
CA GLY A 325 15.61 -15.28 4.43
C GLY A 325 15.79 -16.76 4.86
N PRO A 326 15.57 -17.09 6.14
CA PRO A 326 15.71 -18.47 6.63
C PRO A 326 14.77 -19.49 5.97
N ALA A 327 13.66 -19.03 5.36
CA ALA A 327 12.71 -19.90 4.65
C ALA A 327 13.20 -20.35 3.27
N GLY A 328 14.33 -19.85 2.84
CA GLY A 328 14.86 -20.04 1.48
C GLY A 328 14.55 -18.84 0.58
N PRO A 329 14.80 -18.94 -0.73
CA PRO A 329 14.55 -17.84 -1.65
C PRO A 329 13.06 -17.51 -1.75
N PRO A 330 12.71 -16.25 -2.12
CA PRO A 330 11.33 -15.86 -2.34
C PRO A 330 10.63 -16.75 -3.36
N THR A 331 9.34 -16.96 -3.15
CA THR A 331 8.47 -17.72 -4.02
C THR A 331 7.33 -16.85 -4.52
N ALA A 332 6.95 -17.03 -5.77
CA ALA A 332 5.76 -16.46 -6.36
C ALA A 332 4.80 -17.55 -6.84
N LEU A 333 3.52 -17.26 -6.79
CA LEU A 333 2.47 -18.13 -7.33
C LEU A 333 1.41 -17.30 -8.04
N ALA A 334 0.75 -17.92 -9.04
CA ALA A 334 -0.46 -17.42 -9.66
C ALA A 334 -1.61 -18.38 -9.37
N VAL A 335 -2.71 -17.86 -8.90
CA VAL A 335 -3.94 -18.60 -8.61
C VAL A 335 -5.13 -17.89 -9.22
N ARG A 336 -5.97 -18.62 -9.93
CA ARG A 336 -7.23 -18.13 -10.47
C ARG A 336 -8.27 -18.06 -9.36
N ALA A 337 -8.90 -16.91 -9.18
CA ALA A 337 -10.07 -16.73 -8.32
C ALA A 337 -11.32 -17.38 -8.96
N GLY A 338 -12.43 -17.42 -8.25
CA GLY A 338 -13.68 -18.01 -8.73
C GLY A 338 -13.89 -19.48 -8.36
N GLY A 339 -12.88 -20.11 -7.73
CA GLY A 339 -12.98 -21.48 -7.23
C GLY A 339 -13.84 -21.65 -5.97
N ARG A 340 -13.95 -22.89 -5.48
CA ARG A 340 -14.62 -23.21 -4.21
C ARG A 340 -13.85 -24.28 -3.44
N GLY A 341 -13.73 -24.11 -2.13
CA GLY A 341 -12.99 -25.01 -1.25
C GLY A 341 -11.48 -25.02 -1.53
N ASN A 342 -10.83 -26.18 -1.44
CA ASN A 342 -9.42 -26.31 -1.77
C ASN A 342 -9.22 -26.30 -3.30
N VAL A 343 -8.42 -25.37 -3.82
CA VAL A 343 -8.21 -25.17 -5.24
C VAL A 343 -6.77 -25.43 -5.69
N ASP A 344 -5.96 -26.12 -4.87
CA ASP A 344 -4.55 -26.37 -5.17
C ASP A 344 -4.31 -26.98 -6.56
N ASP A 345 -5.11 -28.00 -6.93
CA ASP A 345 -4.93 -28.75 -8.16
C ASP A 345 -5.71 -28.18 -9.36
N SER A 346 -6.70 -27.31 -9.09
CA SER A 346 -7.62 -26.85 -10.13
C SER A 346 -7.38 -25.40 -10.58
N HIS A 347 -6.91 -24.53 -9.68
CA HIS A 347 -6.82 -23.09 -9.97
C HIS A 347 -5.41 -22.51 -9.80
N VAL A 348 -4.46 -23.22 -9.19
CA VAL A 348 -3.06 -22.77 -9.16
C VAL A 348 -2.45 -22.96 -10.55
N LEU A 349 -2.13 -21.86 -11.22
CA LEU A 349 -1.61 -21.88 -12.58
C LEU A 349 -0.12 -22.23 -12.59
N TRP A 350 0.63 -21.68 -11.67
CA TRP A 350 2.07 -21.95 -11.52
C TRP A 350 2.59 -21.51 -10.14
N ARG A 351 3.74 -22.10 -9.74
CA ARG A 351 4.59 -21.69 -8.61
C ARG A 351 6.02 -21.62 -9.11
N LYS A 352 6.74 -20.55 -8.72
CA LYS A 352 8.13 -20.32 -9.14
C LYS A 352 8.96 -19.81 -7.97
N GLN A 353 10.22 -20.19 -7.97
CA GLN A 353 11.23 -19.61 -7.09
C GLN A 353 11.65 -18.25 -7.66
N ALA A 354 10.86 -17.24 -7.35
CA ALA A 354 10.98 -15.86 -7.82
C ALA A 354 10.22 -14.95 -6.86
N GLY A 355 10.33 -13.64 -7.05
CA GLY A 355 9.56 -12.67 -6.26
C GLY A 355 10.40 -11.93 -5.24
N THR A 356 9.72 -11.32 -4.29
CA THR A 356 10.28 -10.48 -3.24
C THR A 356 9.66 -10.83 -1.90
N SER A 357 10.36 -10.51 -0.81
CA SER A 357 9.85 -10.75 0.54
C SER A 357 8.81 -9.70 0.97
N TYR A 358 9.01 -8.44 0.58
CA TYR A 358 8.27 -7.30 1.13
C TYR A 358 7.49 -6.51 0.07
N SER A 359 8.14 -6.12 -1.04
CA SER A 359 7.49 -5.34 -2.09
C SER A 359 6.43 -6.18 -2.81
N SER A 360 5.34 -5.52 -3.22
CA SER A 360 4.23 -6.19 -3.90
C SER A 360 4.50 -6.34 -5.39
N PRO A 361 4.05 -7.42 -6.03
CA PRO A 361 4.18 -7.61 -7.47
C PRO A 361 3.42 -6.54 -8.25
N LEU A 362 3.90 -6.19 -9.44
CA LEU A 362 3.24 -5.27 -10.36
C LEU A 362 2.99 -5.97 -11.70
N ILE A 363 1.80 -5.76 -12.26
CA ILE A 363 1.41 -6.36 -13.55
C ILE A 363 1.23 -5.24 -14.57
N VAL A 364 1.91 -5.36 -15.72
CA VAL A 364 1.68 -4.49 -16.88
C VAL A 364 1.58 -5.38 -18.13
N GLY A 365 0.41 -5.37 -18.75
CA GLY A 365 0.14 -6.26 -19.88
C GLY A 365 0.22 -7.73 -19.49
N ASP A 366 1.12 -8.48 -20.10
CA ASP A 366 1.36 -9.89 -19.85
C ASP A 366 2.67 -10.17 -19.08
N HIS A 367 3.21 -9.12 -18.44
CA HIS A 367 4.42 -9.15 -17.65
C HIS A 367 4.14 -8.87 -16.16
N LEU A 368 4.82 -9.64 -15.30
CA LEU A 368 4.77 -9.54 -13.85
C LEU A 368 6.16 -9.13 -13.35
N TYR A 369 6.22 -8.04 -12.60
CA TYR A 369 7.46 -7.44 -12.11
C TYR A 369 7.61 -7.56 -10.62
N PHE A 370 8.82 -7.88 -10.19
CA PHE A 370 9.27 -7.85 -8.81
C PHE A 370 10.51 -6.97 -8.70
N VAL A 371 10.58 -6.14 -7.67
CA VAL A 371 11.70 -5.21 -7.46
C VAL A 371 12.27 -5.38 -6.05
N ASP A 372 13.56 -5.72 -5.98
CA ASP A 372 14.35 -5.79 -4.74
C ASP A 372 15.85 -5.73 -5.09
N GLY A 373 16.40 -4.51 -5.28
CA GLY A 373 17.75 -4.29 -5.82
C GLY A 373 17.89 -4.68 -7.28
N SER A 374 17.12 -5.63 -7.73
CA SER A 374 16.99 -6.07 -9.12
C SER A 374 15.55 -6.00 -9.56
N VAL A 375 15.34 -5.87 -10.86
CA VAL A 375 14.03 -6.03 -11.49
C VAL A 375 13.95 -7.42 -12.09
N THR A 376 13.04 -8.23 -11.59
CA THR A 376 12.73 -9.55 -12.16
C THR A 376 11.42 -9.46 -12.90
N CYS A 377 11.41 -9.80 -14.19
CA CYS A 377 10.24 -9.84 -15.04
C CYS A 377 9.88 -11.29 -15.38
N LEU A 378 8.63 -11.66 -15.14
CA LEU A 378 8.07 -12.96 -15.50
C LEU A 378 6.90 -12.79 -16.48
N ARG A 379 6.60 -13.85 -17.23
CA ARG A 379 5.33 -13.98 -17.95
C ARG A 379 4.21 -14.24 -16.95
N THR A 380 3.09 -13.55 -17.07
CA THR A 380 1.91 -13.76 -16.19
C THR A 380 1.29 -15.13 -16.35
N ASP A 381 1.25 -15.67 -17.59
CA ASP A 381 0.59 -16.92 -17.93
C ASP A 381 1.35 -18.18 -17.44
N THR A 382 2.67 -18.16 -17.49
CA THR A 382 3.53 -19.34 -17.23
C THR A 382 4.49 -19.18 -16.06
N GLY A 383 4.67 -17.95 -15.54
CA GLY A 383 5.71 -17.64 -14.58
C GLY A 383 7.13 -17.80 -15.13
N LYS A 384 7.30 -17.93 -16.46
CA LYS A 384 8.64 -18.00 -17.09
C LYS A 384 9.35 -16.67 -16.93
N GLN A 385 10.59 -16.71 -16.43
CA GLN A 385 11.43 -15.51 -16.34
C GLN A 385 11.77 -15.00 -17.73
N VAL A 386 11.52 -13.71 -17.94
CA VAL A 386 11.88 -12.97 -19.15
C VAL A 386 13.27 -12.38 -18.98
N TYR A 387 13.48 -11.64 -17.88
CA TYR A 387 14.79 -11.12 -17.50
C TYR A 387 14.90 -10.96 -15.99
N LYS A 388 16.13 -10.77 -15.50
CA LYS A 388 16.47 -10.33 -14.15
C LYS A 388 17.70 -9.46 -14.22
N GLU A 389 17.53 -8.15 -13.98
CA GLU A 389 18.57 -7.16 -14.13
C GLU A 389 18.75 -6.35 -12.85
N ARG A 390 19.98 -5.97 -12.54
CA ARG A 390 20.29 -5.15 -11.38
C ARG A 390 19.93 -3.70 -11.67
N LEU A 391 19.23 -3.05 -10.75
CA LEU A 391 18.81 -1.66 -10.89
C LEU A 391 19.58 -0.73 -9.94
N TYR A 392 19.81 -1.15 -8.69
CA TYR A 392 20.48 -0.35 -7.66
C TYR A 392 21.19 -1.25 -6.64
N GLU A 393 22.06 -0.66 -5.81
CA GLU A 393 22.92 -1.43 -4.89
C GLU A 393 22.23 -1.84 -3.59
N SER A 394 21.30 -1.03 -3.06
CA SER A 394 20.64 -1.33 -1.80
C SER A 394 19.73 -2.57 -1.93
N ARG A 395 19.48 -3.21 -0.80
CA ARG A 395 18.59 -4.38 -0.68
C ARG A 395 17.61 -4.17 0.45
N GLY A 396 16.59 -5.02 0.52
CA GLY A 396 15.55 -4.93 1.55
C GLY A 396 14.53 -3.86 1.21
N GLU A 397 14.08 -3.86 -0.05
CA GLU A 397 13.09 -2.92 -0.55
C GLU A 397 11.70 -3.21 0.04
N TYR A 398 11.09 -2.17 0.61
CA TYR A 398 9.71 -2.23 1.09
C TYR A 398 8.74 -1.55 0.13
N VAL A 399 9.26 -0.66 -0.71
CA VAL A 399 8.46 0.12 -1.64
C VAL A 399 8.03 -0.77 -2.81
N SER A 400 6.72 -0.77 -3.08
CA SER A 400 6.19 -1.49 -4.23
C SER A 400 6.24 -0.61 -5.48
N PRO A 401 6.66 -1.16 -6.63
CA PRO A 401 6.64 -0.43 -7.88
C PRO A 401 5.20 -0.10 -8.31
N VAL A 402 5.06 0.97 -9.09
CA VAL A 402 3.81 1.37 -9.73
C VAL A 402 4.02 1.59 -11.22
N ALA A 403 2.93 1.68 -11.99
CA ALA A 403 3.02 1.88 -13.44
C ALA A 403 2.07 2.96 -13.95
N VAL A 404 2.44 3.53 -15.09
CA VAL A 404 1.60 4.41 -15.91
C VAL A 404 1.87 4.15 -17.38
N GLY A 405 0.83 3.72 -18.10
CA GLY A 405 0.98 3.30 -19.49
C GLY A 405 2.00 2.16 -19.62
N ASP A 406 3.02 2.37 -20.41
CA ASP A 406 4.14 1.46 -20.67
C ASP A 406 5.37 1.69 -19.79
N LYS A 407 5.23 2.39 -18.66
CA LYS A 407 6.34 2.75 -17.79
C LYS A 407 6.13 2.23 -16.38
N LEU A 408 7.21 1.69 -15.81
CA LEU A 408 7.32 1.35 -14.39
C LEU A 408 7.97 2.52 -13.65
N VAL A 409 7.42 2.88 -12.51
CA VAL A 409 8.00 3.86 -11.59
C VAL A 409 8.44 3.12 -10.33
N VAL A 410 9.72 3.11 -10.09
CA VAL A 410 10.37 2.42 -8.97
C VAL A 410 10.96 3.48 -8.05
N LEU A 411 10.30 3.76 -6.93
CA LEU A 411 10.86 4.55 -5.85
C LEU A 411 11.60 3.60 -4.92
N THR A 412 12.83 3.91 -4.58
CA THR A 412 13.67 3.09 -3.71
C THR A 412 13.84 3.74 -2.34
N ARG A 413 14.24 2.95 -1.37
CA ARG A 413 14.43 3.47 0.00
C ARG A 413 15.53 4.53 0.11
N PHE A 414 16.60 4.41 -0.69
CA PHE A 414 17.82 5.21 -0.52
C PHE A 414 18.43 5.73 -1.83
N ASP A 415 18.12 5.10 -2.97
CA ASP A 415 18.82 5.33 -4.23
C ASP A 415 18.03 6.23 -5.21
N GLY A 416 16.88 6.77 -4.78
CA GLY A 416 16.07 7.66 -5.60
C GLY A 416 14.90 6.99 -6.32
N LEU A 417 14.46 7.58 -7.41
CA LEU A 417 13.35 7.12 -8.23
C LEU A 417 13.86 6.79 -9.63
N PHE A 418 13.47 5.61 -10.12
CA PHE A 418 13.79 5.14 -11.47
C PHE A 418 12.53 4.99 -12.29
N VAL A 419 12.62 5.28 -13.58
CA VAL A 419 11.56 4.99 -14.56
C VAL A 419 12.11 4.01 -15.57
N LEU A 420 11.41 2.89 -15.75
CA LEU A 420 11.79 1.83 -16.67
C LEU A 420 10.72 1.63 -17.74
N ALA A 421 11.11 1.14 -18.91
CA ALA A 421 10.14 0.64 -19.87
C ALA A 421 9.50 -0.67 -19.37
N ALA A 422 8.19 -0.80 -19.51
CA ALA A 422 7.53 -2.09 -19.32
C ALA A 422 7.63 -2.91 -20.61
N GLY A 423 7.99 -4.19 -20.51
CA GLY A 423 8.09 -5.06 -21.67
C GLY A 423 9.05 -6.23 -21.48
N ALA A 424 9.42 -6.84 -22.59
CA ALA A 424 10.26 -8.04 -22.62
C ALA A 424 11.77 -7.76 -22.48
N THR A 425 12.18 -6.52 -22.53
CA THR A 425 13.58 -6.08 -22.39
C THR A 425 13.70 -5.08 -21.26
N PHE A 426 14.80 -5.17 -20.50
CA PHE A 426 15.10 -4.19 -19.47
C PHE A 426 15.66 -2.90 -20.11
N GLU A 427 15.02 -1.78 -19.82
CA GLU A 427 15.47 -0.46 -20.25
C GLU A 427 15.15 0.59 -19.16
N GLN A 428 16.20 1.29 -18.72
CA GLN A 428 16.04 2.43 -17.81
C GLN A 428 15.88 3.71 -18.62
N LEU A 429 14.72 4.35 -18.49
CA LEU A 429 14.37 5.57 -19.22
C LEU A 429 14.80 6.85 -18.48
N ALA A 430 14.76 6.83 -17.15
CA ALA A 430 15.09 7.97 -16.32
C ALA A 430 15.50 7.55 -14.91
N ALA A 431 16.23 8.44 -14.23
CA ALA A 431 16.52 8.38 -12.81
C ALA A 431 16.45 9.78 -12.20
N HIS A 432 15.98 9.86 -10.95
CA HIS A 432 15.88 11.10 -10.21
C HIS A 432 16.40 10.91 -8.78
N GLU A 433 17.33 11.77 -8.36
CA GLU A 433 17.85 11.82 -7.00
C GLU A 433 17.13 12.91 -6.19
N PHE A 434 16.71 12.60 -4.98
CA PHE A 434 16.14 13.57 -4.05
C PHE A 434 17.25 14.34 -3.31
N ALA A 435 17.89 15.27 -4.02
CA ALA A 435 19.05 15.98 -3.54
C ALA A 435 18.80 16.64 -2.17
N GLY A 436 19.71 16.37 -1.21
CA GLY A 436 19.66 16.92 0.13
C GLY A 436 18.68 16.25 1.10
N ASP A 437 17.87 15.29 0.66
CA ASP A 437 17.07 14.42 1.52
C ASP A 437 17.87 13.15 1.86
N LYS A 438 18.20 13.00 3.14
CA LYS A 438 18.89 11.81 3.67
C LYS A 438 17.94 10.89 4.42
N SER A 439 16.65 11.20 4.43
CA SER A 439 15.64 10.39 5.10
C SER A 439 15.21 9.20 4.23
N ILE A 440 14.48 8.27 4.82
CA ILE A 440 14.14 7.01 4.20
C ILE A 440 12.81 7.14 3.46
N PHE A 441 12.72 6.57 2.26
CA PHE A 441 11.49 6.42 1.49
C PHE A 441 10.93 5.02 1.72
N ASN A 442 9.92 4.87 2.58
CA ASN A 442 9.27 3.60 2.88
C ASN A 442 7.87 3.46 2.24
N ALA A 443 7.41 4.49 1.54
CA ALA A 443 6.08 4.59 0.97
C ALA A 443 6.08 4.46 -0.55
N GLY A 444 5.14 3.72 -1.12
CA GLY A 444 4.92 3.72 -2.56
C GLY A 444 4.47 5.10 -3.06
N PRO A 445 4.90 5.51 -4.28
CA PRO A 445 4.47 6.77 -4.86
C PRO A 445 3.01 6.71 -5.32
N ALA A 446 2.36 7.87 -5.42
CA ALA A 446 1.09 8.04 -6.10
C ALA A 446 1.31 8.70 -7.47
N ILE A 447 0.50 8.32 -8.45
CA ILE A 447 0.50 8.92 -9.79
C ILE A 447 -0.89 9.45 -10.07
N ALA A 448 -1.01 10.77 -10.10
CA ALA A 448 -2.26 11.47 -10.35
C ALA A 448 -1.97 12.86 -10.94
N ASN A 449 -2.91 13.42 -11.69
CA ASN A 449 -2.80 14.78 -12.25
C ASN A 449 -1.56 14.97 -13.15
N GLY A 450 -1.09 13.91 -13.83
CA GLY A 450 0.12 13.93 -14.63
C GLY A 450 1.42 14.09 -13.81
N ARG A 451 1.39 13.78 -12.50
CA ARG A 451 2.46 14.00 -11.54
C ARG A 451 2.78 12.75 -10.73
N ILE A 452 3.96 12.69 -10.17
CA ILE A 452 4.36 11.68 -9.18
C ILE A 452 4.42 12.37 -7.82
N TYR A 453 3.72 11.81 -6.86
CA TYR A 453 3.80 12.23 -5.46
C TYR A 453 4.58 11.17 -4.68
N ALA A 454 5.73 11.56 -4.16
CA ALA A 454 6.61 10.69 -3.38
C ALA A 454 6.80 11.25 -1.97
N ARG A 455 6.95 10.37 -0.99
CA ARG A 455 7.26 10.79 0.37
C ARG A 455 8.46 10.06 0.92
N SER A 456 9.28 10.82 1.64
CA SER A 456 10.22 10.28 2.61
C SER A 456 9.67 10.40 4.05
N ASN A 457 10.45 10.00 5.03
CA ASN A 457 10.07 10.21 6.44
C ASN A 457 9.95 11.69 6.83
N GLU A 458 10.60 12.60 6.09
CA GLU A 458 10.61 14.02 6.40
C GLU A 458 9.83 14.90 5.44
N TYR A 459 9.68 14.49 4.18
CA TYR A 459 9.15 15.35 3.14
C TYR A 459 8.11 14.66 2.26
N LEU A 460 7.20 15.46 1.71
CA LEU A 460 6.34 15.10 0.60
C LEU A 460 6.77 15.90 -0.63
N TYR A 461 6.88 15.23 -1.76
CA TYR A 461 7.33 15.77 -3.04
C TYR A 461 6.26 15.65 -4.10
N CYS A 462 6.22 16.63 -4.99
CA CYS A 462 5.52 16.55 -6.26
C CYS A 462 6.55 16.66 -7.39
N LEU A 463 6.59 15.65 -8.25
CA LEU A 463 7.44 15.59 -9.42
C LEU A 463 6.58 15.69 -10.68
N GLY A 464 7.06 16.45 -11.67
CA GLY A 464 6.39 16.63 -12.95
C GLY A 464 7.11 17.67 -13.82
N LYS A 465 6.57 17.97 -14.96
CA LYS A 465 7.02 19.08 -15.80
C LYS A 465 6.20 20.34 -15.51
N LYS A 466 6.86 21.50 -15.57
CA LYS A 466 6.23 22.81 -15.47
C LYS A 466 5.41 23.11 -16.73
#